data_5ad342a4fb1a17dc0bd9c8ebb504c0f0
#
_entry.id   5ad342a4fb1a17dc0bd9c8ebb504c0f0
#
_cell.length_a   1.000
_cell.length_b   1.000
_cell.length_c   1.000
_cell.angle_alpha   90.00
_cell.angle_beta   90.00
_cell.angle_gamma   90.00
#
_symmetry.space_group_name_H-M   'P 1'
#
loop_
_entity.id
_entity.type
_entity.pdbx_description
1 polymer ?
#
loop_
_entity_poly.entity_id
_entity_poly.type
_entity_poly.pdbx_seq_one_letter_code
_entity_poly.pdbx_strand_id
1 'polypeptide(L)'
;MIPNIPDHIRTPAYVLDVGALKRNLATAERIKRRSGAKVLLATKAWAMPAAFPLMRKVLDGTTASGEYEARLGREEFGKEVHVYAPAYAPGEVETLTGLADHIYFNSPEQMSRYLPLVKRKPGVKVGIRVNPGYSNATLGGALYDPCAPYSRFGTLPADLDALPWDEIDIFHVHALCESLHDGSVGLIRYVASAFAPYIRRVQAVNFGGGHFINKPGYDVGALIEAVRDFRAEFGVELILEPGAGLVVDAGYLVASVIGLHRNENEIAILDASASCHMPDVLEVPYRPPILGAGEPGQHPHTYILGGKTCMTGDIIGEYSFAKPLAVGDRLIFADMMQYSFVKNTTFNGTPLPDLAVLGEDGSYRVVGRFGYEEFRRRLGQA
;
A
#
# COMPACT_ATOMS: atom_id res chain seq x y z
N MET A 1 -4.86 -15.37 17.94
CA MET A 1 -6.05 -16.26 17.74
C MET A 1 -6.10 -16.66 16.28
N ILE A 2 -6.32 -17.95 15.98
CA ILE A 2 -6.54 -18.41 14.58
C ILE A 2 -7.90 -17.85 14.16
N PRO A 3 -8.00 -17.18 13.00
CA PRO A 3 -9.26 -16.65 12.51
C PRO A 3 -10.24 -17.78 12.22
N ASN A 4 -11.53 -17.55 12.47
CA ASN A 4 -12.57 -18.54 12.17
C ASN A 4 -12.93 -18.54 10.68
N ILE A 5 -11.97 -18.92 9.84
CA ILE A 5 -12.17 -19.06 8.40
C ILE A 5 -12.81 -20.45 8.15
N PRO A 6 -13.94 -20.55 7.44
CA PRO A 6 -14.61 -21.82 7.21
C PRO A 6 -13.72 -22.84 6.45
N ASP A 7 -13.79 -24.11 6.84
CA ASP A 7 -12.97 -25.16 6.25
C ASP A 7 -13.28 -25.48 4.78
N HIS A 8 -14.45 -25.06 4.28
CA HIS A 8 -14.91 -25.39 2.93
C HIS A 8 -14.64 -24.30 1.89
N ILE A 9 -13.86 -23.25 2.25
CA ILE A 9 -13.57 -22.20 1.27
C ILE A 9 -12.70 -22.72 0.13
N ARG A 10 -12.90 -22.17 -1.05
CA ARG A 10 -11.97 -22.36 -2.17
C ARG A 10 -10.65 -21.65 -1.88
N THR A 11 -9.53 -22.31 -2.13
CA THR A 11 -8.19 -21.75 -2.08
C THR A 11 -7.57 -21.63 -3.46
N PRO A 12 -6.61 -20.73 -3.69
CA PRO A 12 -6.17 -19.72 -2.75
C PRO A 12 -7.20 -18.60 -2.57
N ALA A 13 -7.23 -17.95 -1.39
CA ALA A 13 -8.14 -16.86 -1.09
C ALA A 13 -7.50 -15.80 -0.19
N TYR A 14 -7.64 -14.53 -0.53
CA TYR A 14 -7.39 -13.43 0.40
C TYR A 14 -8.64 -13.19 1.24
N VAL A 15 -8.44 -13.10 2.53
CA VAL A 15 -9.54 -12.94 3.49
C VAL A 15 -9.29 -11.70 4.34
N LEU A 16 -10.08 -10.66 4.12
CA LEU A 16 -10.06 -9.45 4.93
C LEU A 16 -10.74 -9.70 6.28
N ASP A 17 -10.07 -9.41 7.39
CA ASP A 17 -10.65 -9.39 8.75
C ASP A 17 -11.23 -8.00 9.04
N VAL A 18 -12.55 -7.90 9.06
CA VAL A 18 -13.28 -6.64 9.32
C VAL A 18 -12.99 -6.11 10.71
N GLY A 19 -12.86 -6.97 11.72
CA GLY A 19 -12.56 -6.57 13.09
C GLY A 19 -11.17 -5.95 13.19
N ALA A 20 -10.16 -6.54 12.55
CA ALA A 20 -8.82 -5.99 12.48
C ALA A 20 -8.80 -4.66 11.73
N LEU A 21 -9.46 -4.58 10.57
CA LEU A 21 -9.57 -3.33 9.81
C LEU A 21 -10.22 -2.21 10.64
N LYS A 22 -11.27 -2.49 11.38
CA LYS A 22 -11.92 -1.49 12.26
C LYS A 22 -10.98 -0.98 13.36
N ARG A 23 -10.19 -1.86 13.98
CA ARG A 23 -9.17 -1.45 14.97
C ARG A 23 -8.14 -0.51 14.33
N ASN A 24 -7.68 -0.83 13.12
CA ASN A 24 -6.74 0.01 12.38
C ASN A 24 -7.34 1.36 12.02
N LEU A 25 -8.58 1.40 11.57
CA LEU A 25 -9.28 2.64 11.27
C LEU A 25 -9.51 3.51 12.52
N ALA A 26 -9.71 2.92 13.69
CA ALA A 26 -9.81 3.69 14.93
C ALA A 26 -8.51 4.44 15.26
N THR A 27 -7.33 3.88 14.90
CA THR A 27 -6.05 4.60 14.99
C THR A 27 -6.01 5.80 14.04
N ALA A 28 -6.40 5.61 12.79
CA ALA A 28 -6.46 6.71 11.81
C ALA A 28 -7.44 7.81 12.26
N GLU A 29 -8.60 7.43 12.79
CA GLU A 29 -9.57 8.37 13.34
C GLU A 29 -9.00 9.16 14.53
N ARG A 30 -8.27 8.50 15.44
CA ARG A 30 -7.58 9.15 16.54
C ARG A 30 -6.56 10.18 16.07
N ILE A 31 -5.76 9.84 15.05
CA ILE A 31 -4.81 10.77 14.43
C ILE A 31 -5.55 11.99 13.90
N LYS A 32 -6.56 11.80 13.05
CA LYS A 32 -7.36 12.88 12.48
C LYS A 32 -7.96 13.80 13.54
N ARG A 33 -8.70 13.23 14.49
CA ARG A 33 -9.41 14.02 15.51
C ARG A 33 -8.48 14.81 16.41
N ARG A 34 -7.30 14.28 16.75
CA ARG A 34 -6.39 14.89 17.70
C ARG A 34 -5.36 15.81 17.05
N SER A 35 -4.98 15.57 15.82
CA SER A 35 -3.99 16.40 15.12
C SER A 35 -4.62 17.35 14.10
N GLY A 36 -5.84 17.04 13.61
CA GLY A 36 -6.49 17.77 12.52
C GLY A 36 -5.90 17.50 11.15
N ALA A 37 -5.06 16.46 11.00
CA ALA A 37 -4.57 16.02 9.69
C ALA A 37 -5.69 15.40 8.86
N LYS A 38 -5.62 15.52 7.54
CA LYS A 38 -6.32 14.63 6.61
C LYS A 38 -5.58 13.30 6.50
N VAL A 39 -6.34 12.21 6.36
CA VAL A 39 -5.78 10.87 6.14
C VAL A 39 -6.45 10.24 4.94
N LEU A 40 -5.67 9.87 3.93
CA LEU A 40 -6.11 9.24 2.69
C LEU A 40 -5.66 7.78 2.63
N LEU A 41 -6.40 6.96 1.89
CA LEU A 41 -5.99 5.61 1.55
C LEU A 41 -5.07 5.64 0.31
N ALA A 42 -3.85 5.14 0.41
CA ALA A 42 -3.01 4.89 -0.76
C ALA A 42 -3.42 3.56 -1.45
N THR A 43 -4.13 3.69 -2.57
CA THR A 43 -4.72 2.55 -3.30
C THR A 43 -3.70 1.59 -3.86
N LYS A 44 -2.49 2.05 -4.17
CA LYS A 44 -1.37 1.21 -4.63
C LYS A 44 -0.99 0.10 -3.65
N ALA A 45 -1.16 0.35 -2.35
CA ALA A 45 -0.84 -0.63 -1.32
C ALA A 45 -2.01 -1.59 -1.08
N TRP A 46 -3.23 -1.08 -1.17
CA TRP A 46 -4.44 -1.86 -0.94
C TRP A 46 -5.68 -1.15 -1.48
N ALA A 47 -6.52 -1.89 -2.20
CA ALA A 47 -7.78 -1.38 -2.72
C ALA A 47 -8.81 -2.50 -2.84
N MET A 48 -9.77 -2.57 -1.90
CA MET A 48 -10.88 -3.53 -1.93
C MET A 48 -12.20 -2.77 -1.81
N PRO A 49 -12.94 -2.54 -2.91
CA PRO A 49 -14.20 -1.76 -2.88
C PRO A 49 -15.22 -2.25 -1.86
N ALA A 50 -15.26 -3.56 -1.60
CA ALA A 50 -16.15 -4.14 -0.59
C ALA A 50 -15.94 -3.57 0.84
N ALA A 51 -14.78 -3.02 1.15
CA ALA A 51 -14.46 -2.38 2.43
C ALA A 51 -14.52 -0.84 2.39
N PHE A 52 -14.60 -0.22 1.24
CA PHE A 52 -14.67 1.24 1.09
C PHE A 52 -15.82 1.88 1.90
N PRO A 53 -17.03 1.30 1.98
CA PRO A 53 -18.09 1.84 2.84
C PRO A 53 -17.70 1.97 4.32
N LEU A 54 -16.82 1.09 4.82
CA LEU A 54 -16.30 1.18 6.18
C LEU A 54 -15.20 2.26 6.26
N MET A 55 -14.25 2.25 5.34
CA MET A 55 -13.09 3.15 5.34
C MET A 55 -13.48 4.62 5.15
N ARG A 56 -14.43 4.92 4.26
CA ARG A 56 -14.87 6.29 4.01
C ARG A 56 -15.60 6.96 5.18
N LYS A 57 -15.99 6.21 6.21
CA LYS A 57 -16.50 6.82 7.45
C LYS A 57 -15.41 7.54 8.23
N VAL A 58 -14.17 7.12 8.06
CA VAL A 58 -13.00 7.63 8.76
C VAL A 58 -12.10 8.47 7.86
N LEU A 59 -11.72 7.93 6.71
CA LEU A 59 -10.75 8.54 5.80
C LEU A 59 -11.37 9.66 4.97
N ASP A 60 -10.53 10.61 4.53
CA ASP A 60 -10.95 11.79 3.77
C ASP A 60 -11.00 11.54 2.27
N GLY A 61 -10.34 10.51 1.78
CA GLY A 61 -10.29 10.18 0.37
C GLY A 61 -9.28 9.09 0.06
N THR A 62 -8.83 9.09 -1.19
CA THR A 62 -7.84 8.17 -1.73
C THR A 62 -6.69 8.92 -2.38
N THR A 63 -5.51 8.31 -2.43
CA THR A 63 -4.40 8.76 -3.28
C THR A 63 -4.07 7.67 -4.28
N ALA A 64 -3.98 8.06 -5.54
CA ALA A 64 -3.81 7.22 -6.71
C ALA A 64 -2.46 7.47 -7.40
N SER A 65 -1.94 6.43 -8.05
CA SER A 65 -0.69 6.49 -8.80
C SER A 65 -0.91 6.48 -10.33
N GLY A 66 -2.16 6.49 -10.78
CA GLY A 66 -2.55 6.53 -12.19
C GLY A 66 -4.06 6.64 -12.37
N GLU A 67 -4.49 6.73 -13.63
CA GLU A 67 -5.88 6.99 -14.02
C GLU A 67 -6.87 5.97 -13.44
N TYR A 68 -6.57 4.67 -13.52
CA TYR A 68 -7.54 3.65 -13.07
C TYR A 68 -7.72 3.63 -11.56
N GLU A 69 -6.68 3.91 -10.79
CA GLU A 69 -6.80 4.08 -9.35
C GLU A 69 -7.58 5.36 -9.00
N ALA A 70 -7.34 6.46 -9.74
CA ALA A 70 -8.10 7.70 -9.55
C ALA A 70 -9.59 7.51 -9.86
N ARG A 71 -9.89 6.79 -10.94
CA ARG A 71 -11.26 6.43 -11.31
C ARG A 71 -11.92 5.56 -10.26
N LEU A 72 -11.23 4.52 -9.76
CA LEU A 72 -11.72 3.68 -8.66
C LEU A 72 -12.03 4.52 -7.41
N GLY A 73 -11.13 5.44 -7.05
CA GLY A 73 -11.34 6.36 -5.93
C GLY A 73 -12.58 7.24 -6.13
N ARG A 74 -12.76 7.80 -7.31
CA ARG A 74 -13.91 8.66 -7.64
C ARG A 74 -15.24 7.91 -7.65
N GLU A 75 -15.27 6.75 -8.31
CA GLU A 75 -16.50 5.98 -8.53
C GLU A 75 -16.91 5.19 -7.29
N GLU A 76 -15.98 4.53 -6.61
CA GLU A 76 -16.27 3.56 -5.55
C GLU A 76 -16.04 4.12 -4.13
N PHE A 77 -15.00 4.95 -3.93
CA PHE A 77 -14.76 5.55 -2.62
C PHE A 77 -15.58 6.83 -2.41
N GLY A 78 -15.67 7.71 -3.39
CA GLY A 78 -16.62 8.83 -3.44
C GLY A 78 -16.28 10.01 -2.52
N LYS A 79 -14.98 10.24 -2.21
CA LYS A 79 -14.47 11.41 -1.49
C LYS A 79 -13.32 12.04 -2.27
N GLU A 80 -12.41 12.79 -1.61
CA GLU A 80 -11.27 13.41 -2.28
C GLU A 80 -10.41 12.35 -3.00
N VAL A 81 -9.95 12.69 -4.21
CA VAL A 81 -9.04 11.88 -5.01
C VAL A 81 -7.78 12.70 -5.27
N HIS A 82 -6.67 12.27 -4.75
CA HIS A 82 -5.35 12.82 -5.00
C HIS A 82 -4.61 11.95 -5.99
N VAL A 83 -3.81 12.55 -6.87
CA VAL A 83 -3.07 11.78 -7.87
C VAL A 83 -1.63 12.24 -7.95
N TYR A 84 -0.72 11.30 -7.83
CA TYR A 84 0.69 11.50 -8.12
C TYR A 84 1.25 10.34 -8.95
N ALA A 85 1.91 10.68 -10.05
CA ALA A 85 2.76 9.75 -10.81
C ALA A 85 4.10 10.40 -11.13
N PRO A 86 5.20 9.62 -11.27
CA PRO A 86 6.51 10.17 -11.65
C PRO A 86 6.50 10.76 -13.07
N ALA A 87 5.60 10.29 -13.92
CA ALA A 87 5.31 10.85 -15.23
C ALA A 87 3.86 10.54 -15.62
N TYR A 88 3.30 11.35 -16.49
CA TYR A 88 1.96 11.16 -17.07
C TYR A 88 2.06 10.88 -18.55
N ALA A 89 1.27 9.92 -19.03
CA ALA A 89 1.15 9.64 -20.45
C ALA A 89 0.40 10.78 -21.19
N PRO A 90 0.58 10.92 -22.51
CA PRO A 90 -0.19 11.87 -23.30
C PRO A 90 -1.70 11.67 -23.12
N GLY A 91 -2.43 12.76 -22.80
CA GLY A 91 -3.87 12.74 -22.55
C GLY A 91 -4.30 12.32 -21.14
N GLU A 92 -3.43 11.70 -20.35
CA GLU A 92 -3.77 11.21 -19.00
C GLU A 92 -4.15 12.36 -18.06
N VAL A 93 -3.41 13.47 -18.09
CA VAL A 93 -3.71 14.63 -17.23
C VAL A 93 -5.07 15.24 -17.56
N GLU A 94 -5.49 15.23 -18.83
CA GLU A 94 -6.84 15.68 -19.24
C GLU A 94 -7.92 14.83 -18.56
N THR A 95 -7.78 13.50 -18.60
CA THR A 95 -8.70 12.59 -17.91
C THR A 95 -8.68 12.81 -16.40
N LEU A 96 -7.48 12.92 -15.82
CA LEU A 96 -7.29 13.12 -14.39
C LEU A 96 -7.89 14.42 -13.86
N THR A 97 -7.91 15.51 -14.64
CA THR A 97 -8.59 16.75 -14.23
C THR A 97 -10.11 16.59 -14.06
N GLY A 98 -10.69 15.56 -14.65
CA GLY A 98 -12.10 15.19 -14.46
C GLY A 98 -12.37 14.29 -13.25
N LEU A 99 -11.32 13.67 -12.70
CA LEU A 99 -11.41 12.65 -11.65
C LEU A 99 -10.83 13.13 -10.31
N ALA A 100 -9.74 13.90 -10.36
CA ALA A 100 -8.96 14.27 -9.19
C ALA A 100 -9.35 15.62 -8.61
N ASP A 101 -9.26 15.75 -7.28
CA ASP A 101 -9.32 17.00 -6.57
C ASP A 101 -7.93 17.64 -6.43
N HIS A 102 -6.87 16.80 -6.38
CA HIS A 102 -5.48 17.24 -6.30
C HIS A 102 -4.61 16.47 -7.31
N ILE A 103 -3.80 17.21 -8.07
CA ILE A 103 -2.81 16.64 -9.00
C ILE A 103 -1.42 17.12 -8.59
N TYR A 104 -0.50 16.16 -8.39
CA TYR A 104 0.88 16.44 -8.01
C TYR A 104 1.81 16.22 -9.19
N PHE A 105 2.66 17.20 -9.46
CA PHE A 105 3.71 17.11 -10.47
C PHE A 105 5.02 16.65 -9.85
N ASN A 106 5.82 15.97 -10.64
CA ASN A 106 7.08 15.38 -10.21
C ASN A 106 8.30 16.31 -10.43
N SER A 107 8.20 17.23 -11.39
CA SER A 107 9.30 18.09 -11.80
C SER A 107 8.82 19.44 -12.31
N PRO A 108 9.73 20.47 -12.38
CA PRO A 108 9.41 21.76 -12.99
C PRO A 108 8.99 21.63 -14.46
N GLU A 109 9.61 20.71 -15.21
CA GLU A 109 9.26 20.45 -16.61
C GLU A 109 7.83 19.92 -16.74
N GLN A 110 7.48 18.91 -15.94
CA GLN A 110 6.14 18.34 -15.92
C GLN A 110 5.09 19.38 -15.51
N MET A 111 5.40 20.20 -14.53
CA MET A 111 4.53 21.31 -14.10
C MET A 111 4.36 22.32 -15.25
N SER A 112 5.42 22.80 -15.86
CA SER A 112 5.36 23.74 -16.98
C SER A 112 4.48 23.22 -18.12
N ARG A 113 4.56 21.94 -18.43
CA ARG A 113 3.80 21.29 -19.51
C ARG A 113 2.30 21.22 -19.19
N TYR A 114 1.92 20.85 -17.97
CA TYR A 114 0.54 20.48 -17.65
C TYR A 114 -0.22 21.50 -16.81
N LEU A 115 0.45 22.43 -16.14
CA LEU A 115 -0.21 23.48 -15.33
C LEU A 115 -1.27 24.25 -16.10
N PRO A 116 -1.03 24.70 -17.37
CA PRO A 116 -2.06 25.41 -18.14
C PRO A 116 -3.33 24.57 -18.39
N LEU A 117 -3.16 23.25 -18.48
CA LEU A 117 -4.29 22.34 -18.67
C LEU A 117 -5.10 22.18 -17.38
N VAL A 118 -4.42 21.94 -16.26
CA VAL A 118 -5.09 21.77 -14.94
C VAL A 118 -5.83 23.04 -14.54
N LYS A 119 -5.25 24.22 -14.77
CA LYS A 119 -5.87 25.54 -14.46
C LYS A 119 -7.14 25.84 -15.26
N ARG A 120 -7.41 25.13 -16.36
CA ARG A 120 -8.70 25.22 -17.08
C ARG A 120 -9.86 24.60 -16.29
N LYS A 121 -9.55 23.79 -15.27
CA LYS A 121 -10.55 23.09 -14.46
C LYS A 121 -10.58 23.73 -13.06
N PRO A 122 -11.56 24.60 -12.77
CA PRO A 122 -11.68 25.20 -11.45
C PRO A 122 -11.86 24.13 -10.36
N GLY A 123 -11.18 24.32 -9.24
CA GLY A 123 -11.29 23.47 -8.06
C GLY A 123 -10.26 22.35 -7.96
N VAL A 124 -9.51 22.03 -9.03
CA VAL A 124 -8.38 21.09 -8.95
C VAL A 124 -7.16 21.80 -8.36
N LYS A 125 -6.67 21.33 -7.24
CA LYS A 125 -5.47 21.86 -6.59
C LYS A 125 -4.21 21.27 -7.21
N VAL A 126 -3.16 22.09 -7.29
CA VAL A 126 -1.87 21.73 -7.85
C VAL A 126 -0.85 21.52 -6.74
N GLY A 127 -0.16 20.37 -6.76
CA GLY A 127 0.95 20.09 -5.87
C GLY A 127 2.24 19.84 -6.63
N ILE A 128 3.35 20.04 -5.93
CA ILE A 128 4.69 19.63 -6.38
C ILE A 128 5.28 18.60 -5.42
N ARG A 129 5.70 17.47 -5.94
CA ARG A 129 6.49 16.52 -5.14
C ARG A 129 7.93 16.99 -5.06
N VAL A 130 8.44 17.05 -3.86
CA VAL A 130 9.82 17.42 -3.55
C VAL A 130 10.56 16.19 -3.03
N ASN A 131 11.75 15.93 -3.56
CA ASN A 131 12.70 15.01 -2.98
C ASN A 131 13.47 15.76 -1.90
N PRO A 132 13.25 15.49 -0.61
CA PRO A 132 13.85 16.29 0.45
C PRO A 132 15.34 15.99 0.66
N GLY A 133 15.91 14.98 0.01
CA GLY A 133 17.27 14.49 0.29
C GLY A 133 17.41 13.84 1.66
N TYR A 134 16.31 13.56 2.36
CA TYR A 134 16.24 12.92 3.66
C TYR A 134 15.26 11.75 3.61
N SER A 135 15.73 10.58 4.01
CA SER A 135 14.92 9.38 4.15
C SER A 135 15.46 8.53 5.29
N ASN A 136 14.59 7.78 5.94
CA ASN A 136 14.98 6.75 6.91
C ASN A 136 14.63 5.36 6.40
N ALA A 137 14.48 5.16 5.10
CA ALA A 137 14.23 3.86 4.50
C ALA A 137 15.42 2.92 4.78
N THR A 138 15.18 1.89 5.58
CA THR A 138 16.19 0.87 5.93
C THR A 138 15.95 -0.44 5.19
N LEU A 139 14.73 -0.64 4.68
CA LEU A 139 14.33 -1.86 3.99
C LEU A 139 14.89 -1.88 2.57
N GLY A 140 15.49 -2.97 2.13
CA GLY A 140 15.93 -3.18 0.75
C GLY A 140 16.97 -2.20 0.21
N GLY A 141 17.63 -1.43 1.09
CA GLY A 141 18.67 -0.47 0.69
C GLY A 141 18.16 0.60 -0.27
N ALA A 142 18.97 0.98 -1.26
CA ALA A 142 18.66 2.04 -2.23
C ALA A 142 17.41 1.76 -3.10
N LEU A 143 16.96 0.51 -3.22
CA LEU A 143 15.77 0.16 -4.02
C LEU A 143 14.47 0.73 -3.45
N TYR A 144 14.38 0.87 -2.13
CA TYR A 144 13.19 1.37 -1.43
C TYR A 144 13.37 2.76 -0.83
N ASP A 145 14.54 3.37 -1.03
CA ASP A 145 14.77 4.75 -0.62
C ASP A 145 14.33 5.72 -1.73
N PRO A 146 13.23 6.47 -1.56
CA PRO A 146 12.76 7.43 -2.56
C PRO A 146 13.73 8.60 -2.76
N CYS A 147 14.69 8.78 -1.86
CA CYS A 147 15.71 9.83 -1.92
C CYS A 147 17.08 9.32 -2.35
N ALA A 148 17.21 8.04 -2.70
CA ALA A 148 18.47 7.46 -3.16
C ALA A 148 19.01 8.18 -4.42
N PRO A 149 20.32 8.12 -4.67
CA PRO A 149 20.90 8.59 -5.93
C PRO A 149 20.16 7.99 -7.14
N TYR A 150 19.92 8.82 -8.15
CA TYR A 150 19.17 8.45 -9.36
C TYR A 150 17.68 8.13 -9.14
N SER A 151 17.12 8.46 -7.98
CA SER A 151 15.67 8.37 -7.78
C SER A 151 14.94 9.24 -8.79
N ARG A 152 13.90 8.67 -9.40
CA ARG A 152 13.01 9.38 -10.34
C ARG A 152 11.93 10.22 -9.65
N PHE A 153 11.95 10.32 -8.32
CA PHE A 153 10.87 10.88 -7.54
C PHE A 153 11.19 12.27 -6.99
N GLY A 154 10.42 13.24 -7.43
CA GLY A 154 10.36 14.58 -6.84
C GLY A 154 11.41 15.56 -7.37
N THR A 155 11.05 16.83 -7.31
CA THR A 155 11.91 17.98 -7.62
C THR A 155 13.02 18.09 -6.57
N LEU A 156 14.25 18.31 -7.01
CA LEU A 156 15.38 18.47 -6.09
C LEU A 156 15.37 19.86 -5.42
N PRO A 157 15.95 20.00 -4.22
CA PRO A 157 16.00 21.29 -3.52
C PRO A 157 16.62 22.43 -4.33
N ALA A 158 17.61 22.12 -5.18
CA ALA A 158 18.27 23.12 -6.03
C ALA A 158 17.34 23.74 -7.09
N ASP A 159 16.26 23.07 -7.45
CA ASP A 159 15.33 23.50 -8.51
C ASP A 159 14.09 24.22 -7.95
N LEU A 160 13.94 24.30 -6.61
CA LEU A 160 12.73 24.82 -5.99
C LEU A 160 12.52 26.32 -6.21
N ASP A 161 13.59 27.11 -6.27
CA ASP A 161 13.48 28.55 -6.47
C ASP A 161 12.94 28.93 -7.87
N ALA A 162 13.08 28.04 -8.84
CA ALA A 162 12.58 28.23 -10.21
C ALA A 162 11.09 27.92 -10.38
N LEU A 163 10.42 27.38 -9.35
CA LEU A 163 9.01 26.98 -9.42
C LEU A 163 8.06 28.19 -9.30
N PRO A 164 6.91 28.14 -10.00
CA PRO A 164 5.88 29.18 -9.89
C PRO A 164 5.05 29.00 -8.62
N TRP A 165 5.61 29.33 -7.46
CA TRP A 165 5.01 29.06 -6.14
C TRP A 165 3.61 29.68 -5.96
N ASP A 166 3.28 30.75 -6.67
CA ASP A 166 1.95 31.36 -6.62
C ASP A 166 0.86 30.51 -7.30
N GLU A 167 1.29 29.47 -8.05
CA GLU A 167 0.42 28.52 -8.72
C GLU A 167 0.37 27.14 -8.03
N ILE A 168 1.12 27.00 -6.92
CA ILE A 168 1.28 25.73 -6.20
C ILE A 168 0.49 25.79 -4.90
N ASP A 169 -0.48 24.91 -4.75
CA ASP A 169 -1.31 24.82 -3.55
C ASP A 169 -0.69 23.91 -2.48
N ILE A 170 0.10 22.91 -2.89
CA ILE A 170 0.51 21.81 -2.00
C ILE A 170 1.99 21.46 -2.18
N PHE A 171 2.70 21.42 -1.06
CA PHE A 171 4.05 20.88 -0.96
C PHE A 171 3.97 19.39 -0.60
N HIS A 172 4.40 18.49 -1.49
CA HIS A 172 4.28 17.06 -1.28
C HIS A 172 5.66 16.41 -1.07
N VAL A 173 5.80 15.68 0.04
CA VAL A 173 7.00 14.89 0.37
C VAL A 173 6.59 13.45 0.64
N HIS A 174 7.19 12.51 -0.08
CA HIS A 174 7.00 11.08 0.17
C HIS A 174 8.37 10.42 0.26
N ALA A 175 8.90 10.32 1.46
CA ALA A 175 10.28 9.89 1.75
C ALA A 175 10.38 8.75 2.76
N LEU A 176 9.25 8.13 3.13
CA LEU A 176 9.20 7.02 4.07
C LEU A 176 8.82 5.72 3.36
N CYS A 177 9.35 4.60 3.88
CA CYS A 177 8.94 3.26 3.53
C CYS A 177 8.79 2.46 4.82
N GLU A 178 7.59 1.97 5.12
CA GLU A 178 7.24 1.15 6.30
C GLU A 178 7.85 1.64 7.62
N SER A 179 7.84 2.94 7.82
CA SER A 179 8.55 3.58 8.93
C SER A 179 7.70 3.63 10.20
N LEU A 180 8.35 3.41 11.33
CA LEU A 180 7.77 3.68 12.64
C LEU A 180 7.67 5.21 12.89
N HIS A 181 7.22 5.58 14.09
CA HIS A 181 6.95 6.99 14.43
C HIS A 181 8.19 7.89 14.42
N ASP A 182 9.37 7.34 14.71
CA ASP A 182 10.65 8.07 14.66
C ASP A 182 10.94 8.58 13.24
N GLY A 183 10.71 7.75 12.22
CA GLY A 183 10.79 8.16 10.82
C GLY A 183 9.75 9.22 10.46
N SER A 184 8.51 9.02 10.87
CA SER A 184 7.42 9.97 10.61
C SER A 184 7.69 11.33 11.25
N VAL A 185 8.04 11.35 12.54
CA VAL A 185 8.35 12.58 13.29
C VAL A 185 9.63 13.23 12.78
N GLY A 186 10.66 12.42 12.48
CA GLY A 186 11.93 12.91 11.94
C GLY A 186 11.75 13.63 10.61
N LEU A 187 10.96 13.04 9.68
CA LEU A 187 10.64 13.67 8.40
C LEU A 187 9.88 14.99 8.58
N ILE A 188 8.85 15.01 9.43
CA ILE A 188 8.07 16.23 9.69
C ILE A 188 8.97 17.36 10.21
N ARG A 189 9.82 17.08 11.19
CA ARG A 189 10.76 18.07 11.77
C ARG A 189 11.82 18.52 10.76
N TYR A 190 12.35 17.60 9.98
CA TYR A 190 13.32 17.94 8.94
C TYR A 190 12.71 18.88 7.90
N VAL A 191 11.52 18.55 7.40
CA VAL A 191 10.82 19.37 6.40
C VAL A 191 10.46 20.75 6.98
N ALA A 192 10.02 20.83 8.23
CA ALA A 192 9.77 22.10 8.92
C ALA A 192 11.01 23.00 8.94
N SER A 193 12.18 22.44 9.23
CA SER A 193 13.43 23.19 9.29
C SER A 193 13.99 23.55 7.92
N ALA A 194 14.07 22.57 7.01
CA ALA A 194 14.77 22.73 5.73
C ALA A 194 13.96 23.48 4.66
N PHE A 195 12.62 23.42 4.72
CA PHE A 195 11.75 23.94 3.66
C PHE A 195 10.76 25.01 4.13
N ALA A 196 10.94 25.61 5.31
CA ALA A 196 10.08 26.65 5.87
C ALA A 196 9.73 27.79 4.88
N PRO A 197 10.66 28.33 4.08
CA PRO A 197 10.33 29.40 3.11
C PRO A 197 9.29 28.98 2.06
N TYR A 198 9.32 27.73 1.63
CA TYR A 198 8.38 27.19 0.63
C TYR A 198 7.05 26.79 1.25
N ILE A 199 7.08 26.20 2.45
CA ILE A 199 5.87 25.79 3.19
C ILE A 199 4.96 27.01 3.46
N ARG A 200 5.53 28.18 3.76
CA ARG A 200 4.76 29.41 3.99
C ARG A 200 4.06 29.97 2.74
N ARG A 201 4.32 29.38 1.56
CA ARG A 201 3.74 29.79 0.28
C ARG A 201 2.59 28.88 -0.19
N VAL A 202 2.33 27.78 0.52
CA VAL A 202 1.33 26.79 0.14
C VAL A 202 0.19 26.69 1.15
N GLN A 203 -0.93 26.10 0.73
CA GLN A 203 -2.11 25.90 1.59
C GLN A 203 -2.01 24.61 2.41
N ALA A 204 -1.31 23.61 1.88
CA ALA A 204 -1.18 22.30 2.50
C ALA A 204 0.21 21.69 2.32
N VAL A 205 0.60 20.82 3.26
CA VAL A 205 1.75 19.93 3.13
C VAL A 205 1.27 18.50 3.20
N ASN A 206 1.63 17.70 2.20
CA ASN A 206 1.33 16.29 2.12
C ASN A 206 2.62 15.50 2.41
N PHE A 207 2.63 14.72 3.49
CA PHE A 207 3.78 13.89 3.88
C PHE A 207 3.74 12.48 3.26
N GLY A 208 2.81 12.23 2.33
CA GLY A 208 2.73 10.97 1.59
C GLY A 208 2.44 9.76 2.46
N GLY A 209 2.87 8.62 1.97
CA GLY A 209 2.74 7.31 2.62
C GLY A 209 4.00 6.89 3.39
N GLY A 210 4.06 5.59 3.72
CA GLY A 210 5.16 5.00 4.48
C GLY A 210 5.00 5.11 6.01
N HIS A 211 3.97 5.80 6.50
CA HIS A 211 3.60 5.87 7.91
C HIS A 211 2.92 4.57 8.35
N PHE A 212 3.62 3.74 9.11
CA PHE A 212 3.15 2.39 9.47
C PHE A 212 2.35 2.40 10.76
N ILE A 213 1.35 3.27 10.85
CA ILE A 213 0.61 3.74 12.03
C ILE A 213 -0.01 2.66 12.91
N ASN A 214 -0.22 1.45 12.38
CA ASN A 214 -0.76 0.31 13.12
C ASN A 214 0.28 -0.78 13.40
N LYS A 215 1.55 -0.58 13.00
CA LYS A 215 2.62 -1.52 13.32
C LYS A 215 2.87 -1.54 14.83
N PRO A 216 3.04 -2.71 15.46
CA PRO A 216 3.47 -2.79 16.85
C PRO A 216 4.71 -1.93 17.11
N GLY A 217 4.68 -1.13 18.18
CA GLY A 217 5.76 -0.19 18.53
C GLY A 217 5.63 1.20 17.91
N TYR A 218 4.64 1.47 17.07
CA TYR A 218 4.39 2.81 16.56
C TYR A 218 3.75 3.72 17.63
N ASP A 219 4.44 4.78 18.04
CA ASP A 219 3.87 5.79 18.94
C ASP A 219 3.01 6.81 18.15
N VAL A 220 1.72 6.56 18.16
CA VAL A 220 0.72 7.45 17.53
C VAL A 220 0.62 8.80 18.26
N GLY A 221 0.95 8.85 19.55
CA GLY A 221 0.96 10.10 20.32
C GLY A 221 2.03 11.06 19.78
N ALA A 222 3.25 10.55 19.59
CA ALA A 222 4.36 11.34 19.05
C ALA A 222 4.04 11.88 17.62
N LEU A 223 3.41 11.08 16.77
CA LEU A 223 2.95 11.57 15.47
C LEU A 223 1.93 12.70 15.60
N ILE A 224 0.92 12.54 16.46
CA ILE A 224 -0.12 13.55 16.70
C ILE A 224 0.50 14.88 17.15
N GLU A 225 1.44 14.84 18.07
CA GLU A 225 2.15 16.03 18.57
C GLU A 225 2.94 16.71 17.45
N ALA A 226 3.76 15.97 16.71
CA ALA A 226 4.54 16.52 15.60
C ALA A 226 3.66 17.18 14.52
N VAL A 227 2.51 16.57 14.18
CA VAL A 227 1.55 17.13 13.25
C VAL A 227 0.92 18.43 13.79
N ARG A 228 0.56 18.45 15.08
CA ARG A 228 -0.03 19.64 15.71
C ARG A 228 0.97 20.81 15.75
N ASP A 229 2.21 20.52 16.13
CA ASP A 229 3.27 21.52 16.20
C ASP A 229 3.55 22.11 14.82
N PHE A 230 3.67 21.26 13.79
CA PHE A 230 3.86 21.70 12.42
C PHE A 230 2.71 22.59 11.93
N ARG A 231 1.48 22.19 12.19
CA ARG A 231 0.30 22.98 11.79
C ARG A 231 0.21 24.30 12.55
N ALA A 232 0.57 24.32 13.82
CA ALA A 232 0.61 25.53 14.63
C ALA A 232 1.68 26.52 14.15
N GLU A 233 2.83 26.02 13.71
CA GLU A 233 3.95 26.85 13.22
C GLU A 233 3.66 27.47 11.86
N PHE A 234 3.09 26.69 10.91
CA PHE A 234 2.95 27.11 9.52
C PHE A 234 1.55 27.57 9.14
N GLY A 235 0.51 27.21 9.89
CA GLY A 235 -0.87 27.54 9.58
C GLY A 235 -1.45 26.78 8.37
N VAL A 236 -0.82 25.68 7.94
CA VAL A 236 -1.21 24.91 6.74
C VAL A 236 -1.99 23.63 7.10
N GLU A 237 -2.75 23.12 6.14
CA GLU A 237 -3.32 21.79 6.23
C GLU A 237 -2.21 20.74 6.13
N LEU A 238 -2.34 19.62 6.86
CA LEU A 238 -1.42 18.50 6.76
C LEU A 238 -2.15 17.25 6.30
N ILE A 239 -1.56 16.54 5.33
CA ILE A 239 -2.12 15.35 4.71
C ILE A 239 -1.16 14.18 4.92
N LEU A 240 -1.72 13.02 5.27
CA LEU A 240 -1.03 11.74 5.37
C LEU A 240 -1.68 10.74 4.43
N GLU A 241 -0.89 9.90 3.76
CA GLU A 241 -1.35 8.92 2.78
C GLU A 241 -0.95 7.48 3.15
N PRO A 242 -1.26 6.98 4.36
CA PRO A 242 -0.95 5.60 4.68
C PRO A 242 -1.71 4.64 3.76
N GLY A 243 -1.04 3.61 3.30
CA GLY A 243 -1.64 2.49 2.57
C GLY A 243 -1.50 1.21 3.39
N ALA A 244 -0.32 0.57 3.34
CA ALA A 244 0.00 -0.61 4.14
C ALA A 244 -0.31 -0.41 5.64
N GLY A 245 0.03 0.75 6.20
CA GLY A 245 -0.22 1.07 7.61
C GLY A 245 -1.70 1.02 8.04
N LEU A 246 -2.67 1.08 7.11
CA LEU A 246 -4.09 0.95 7.40
C LEU A 246 -4.56 -0.51 7.48
N VAL A 247 -3.82 -1.44 6.90
CA VAL A 247 -4.23 -2.85 6.75
C VAL A 247 -3.24 -3.83 7.38
N VAL A 248 -2.34 -3.36 8.24
CA VAL A 248 -1.45 -4.21 9.05
C VAL A 248 -2.29 -5.23 9.82
N ASP A 249 -1.91 -6.50 9.73
CA ASP A 249 -2.60 -7.62 10.37
C ASP A 249 -4.12 -7.68 10.11
N ALA A 250 -4.60 -7.04 9.03
CA ALA A 250 -6.03 -6.97 8.74
C ALA A 250 -6.52 -8.06 7.78
N GLY A 251 -5.71 -9.08 7.52
CA GLY A 251 -6.19 -10.23 6.76
C GLY A 251 -5.11 -11.22 6.36
N TYR A 252 -5.53 -12.21 5.61
CA TYR A 252 -4.82 -13.46 5.41
C TYR A 252 -4.81 -13.85 3.92
N LEU A 253 -3.79 -14.63 3.53
CA LEU A 253 -3.87 -15.48 2.34
C LEU A 253 -3.98 -16.93 2.81
N VAL A 254 -5.06 -17.60 2.43
CA VAL A 254 -5.27 -19.03 2.70
C VAL A 254 -4.88 -19.82 1.46
N ALA A 255 -4.01 -20.78 1.62
CA ALA A 255 -3.56 -21.67 0.55
C ALA A 255 -3.64 -23.14 0.98
N SER A 256 -3.74 -24.05 0.04
CA SER A 256 -3.73 -25.50 0.29
C SER A 256 -2.46 -26.15 -0.22
N VAL A 257 -1.97 -27.15 0.51
CA VAL A 257 -0.94 -28.06 0.03
C VAL A 257 -1.52 -28.94 -1.07
N ILE A 258 -0.96 -28.88 -2.27
CA ILE A 258 -1.42 -29.65 -3.43
C ILE A 258 -0.43 -30.75 -3.87
N GLY A 259 0.77 -30.74 -3.30
CA GLY A 259 1.79 -31.76 -3.57
C GLY A 259 2.87 -31.78 -2.51
N LEU A 260 3.43 -32.94 -2.30
CA LEU A 260 4.59 -33.16 -1.44
C LEU A 260 5.69 -33.84 -2.25
N HIS A 261 6.92 -33.39 -2.06
CA HIS A 261 8.07 -33.91 -2.77
C HIS A 261 9.30 -33.91 -1.84
N ARG A 262 10.25 -34.80 -2.09
CA ARG A 262 11.52 -34.80 -1.40
C ARG A 262 12.68 -34.73 -2.39
N ASN A 263 13.53 -33.74 -2.19
CA ASN A 263 14.81 -33.61 -2.88
C ASN A 263 15.81 -33.01 -1.89
N GLU A 264 16.57 -33.85 -1.20
CA GLU A 264 17.36 -33.53 -0.02
C GLU A 264 16.53 -33.00 1.16
N ASN A 265 15.71 -31.97 0.92
CA ASN A 265 14.75 -31.43 1.87
C ASN A 265 13.32 -31.86 1.55
N GLU A 266 12.44 -31.80 2.53
CA GLU A 266 11.01 -31.97 2.34
C GLU A 266 10.45 -30.66 1.69
N ILE A 267 9.63 -30.81 0.67
CA ILE A 267 9.05 -29.72 -0.13
C ILE A 267 7.53 -29.86 -0.14
N ALA A 268 6.82 -28.79 0.17
CA ALA A 268 5.37 -28.72 0.01
C ALA A 268 5.03 -27.71 -1.08
N ILE A 269 4.27 -28.14 -2.09
CA ILE A 269 3.80 -27.32 -3.21
C ILE A 269 2.41 -26.84 -2.86
N LEU A 270 2.19 -25.51 -2.98
CA LEU A 270 0.92 -24.87 -2.67
C LEU A 270 0.16 -24.49 -3.95
N ASP A 271 -1.15 -24.34 -3.83
CA ASP A 271 -1.99 -23.72 -4.87
C ASP A 271 -1.81 -22.21 -4.95
N ALA A 272 -1.12 -21.60 -3.98
CA ALA A 272 -0.59 -20.23 -4.04
C ALA A 272 0.81 -20.21 -4.69
N SER A 273 1.28 -19.01 -5.03
CA SER A 273 2.58 -18.77 -5.68
C SER A 273 3.17 -17.47 -5.16
N ALA A 274 4.47 -17.47 -4.87
CA ALA A 274 5.19 -16.24 -4.52
C ALA A 274 5.10 -15.24 -5.69
N SER A 275 5.38 -15.69 -6.92
CA SER A 275 5.41 -14.81 -8.08
C SER A 275 4.04 -14.29 -8.52
N CYS A 276 2.97 -15.06 -8.29
CA CYS A 276 1.62 -14.68 -8.72
C CYS A 276 0.82 -13.97 -7.64
N HIS A 277 0.97 -14.32 -6.38
CA HIS A 277 0.06 -13.93 -5.32
C HIS A 277 0.73 -13.16 -4.17
N MET A 278 2.04 -13.25 -4.01
CA MET A 278 2.79 -12.52 -2.99
C MET A 278 4.15 -12.05 -3.53
N PRO A 279 4.14 -11.20 -4.59
CA PRO A 279 5.37 -10.86 -5.32
C PRO A 279 6.42 -10.17 -4.46
N ASP A 280 6.04 -9.48 -3.38
CA ASP A 280 7.00 -8.86 -2.47
C ASP A 280 7.89 -9.89 -1.74
N VAL A 281 7.48 -11.15 -1.64
CA VAL A 281 8.36 -12.25 -1.16
C VAL A 281 9.62 -12.36 -2.02
N LEU A 282 9.50 -12.09 -3.32
CA LEU A 282 10.62 -12.13 -4.28
C LEU A 282 11.25 -10.76 -4.52
N GLU A 283 10.46 -9.69 -4.55
CA GLU A 283 10.90 -8.33 -4.85
C GLU A 283 11.58 -7.66 -3.65
N VAL A 284 11.08 -7.95 -2.43
CA VAL A 284 11.59 -7.45 -1.14
C VAL A 284 11.79 -8.63 -0.21
N PRO A 285 12.75 -9.52 -0.45
CA PRO A 285 12.79 -10.83 0.18
C PRO A 285 12.47 -10.84 1.68
N TYR A 286 11.33 -11.39 2.01
CA TYR A 286 10.88 -11.64 3.38
C TYR A 286 10.12 -12.97 3.44
N ARG A 287 9.95 -13.50 4.63
CA ARG A 287 9.20 -14.74 4.87
C ARG A 287 7.87 -14.40 5.55
N PRO A 288 6.71 -14.51 4.84
CA PRO A 288 5.43 -14.19 5.44
C PRO A 288 5.10 -15.13 6.61
N PRO A 289 4.58 -14.63 7.74
CA PRO A 289 4.21 -15.47 8.86
C PRO A 289 3.07 -16.44 8.50
N ILE A 290 3.17 -17.69 8.95
CA ILE A 290 2.08 -18.68 8.82
C ILE A 290 1.58 -19.02 10.22
N LEU A 291 0.26 -18.97 10.42
CA LEU A 291 -0.35 -19.29 11.71
C LEU A 291 -0.09 -20.77 12.08
N GLY A 292 0.54 -20.97 13.22
CA GLY A 292 0.88 -22.32 13.72
C GLY A 292 2.14 -22.94 13.14
N ALA A 293 2.84 -22.24 12.25
CA ALA A 293 4.19 -22.63 11.82
C ALA A 293 5.27 -21.91 12.64
N GLY A 294 6.46 -22.49 12.65
CA GLY A 294 7.65 -21.96 13.32
C GLY A 294 8.80 -21.66 12.35
N GLU A 295 9.89 -21.18 12.94
CA GLU A 295 11.17 -21.04 12.24
C GLU A 295 11.69 -22.42 11.77
N PRO A 296 12.52 -22.48 10.73
CA PRO A 296 13.14 -23.73 10.31
C PRO A 296 13.79 -24.46 11.49
N GLY A 297 13.44 -25.75 11.67
CA GLY A 297 13.95 -26.56 12.78
C GLY A 297 13.32 -26.30 14.16
N GLN A 298 12.44 -25.35 14.32
CA GLN A 298 11.74 -25.10 15.59
C GLN A 298 10.74 -26.20 15.95
N HIS A 299 10.14 -26.82 14.95
CA HIS A 299 9.25 -27.97 15.07
C HIS A 299 9.82 -29.20 14.34
N PRO A 300 9.31 -30.42 14.61
CA PRO A 300 9.87 -31.66 14.06
C PRO A 300 9.86 -31.77 12.53
N HIS A 301 8.94 -31.08 11.84
CA HIS A 301 8.74 -31.26 10.40
C HIS A 301 9.01 -29.94 9.68
N THR A 302 10.15 -29.84 8.98
CA THR A 302 10.54 -28.64 8.23
C THR A 302 10.32 -28.87 6.73
N TYR A 303 9.74 -27.88 6.06
CA TYR A 303 9.45 -27.89 4.62
C TYR A 303 9.90 -26.60 3.96
N ILE A 304 10.41 -26.72 2.74
CA ILE A 304 10.45 -25.62 1.79
C ILE A 304 9.07 -25.51 1.16
N LEU A 305 8.42 -24.35 1.28
CA LEU A 305 7.13 -24.06 0.64
C LEU A 305 7.37 -23.42 -0.72
N GLY A 306 6.84 -24.02 -1.78
CA GLY A 306 6.94 -23.53 -3.14
C GLY A 306 5.57 -23.35 -3.79
N GLY A 307 5.50 -22.48 -4.81
CA GLY A 307 4.32 -22.32 -5.64
C GLY A 307 4.23 -23.37 -6.74
N LYS A 308 3.11 -23.36 -7.45
CA LYS A 308 2.80 -24.31 -8.55
C LYS A 308 3.31 -23.86 -9.92
N THR A 309 3.94 -22.70 -10.04
CA THR A 309 4.40 -22.20 -11.35
C THR A 309 5.67 -22.90 -11.83
N CYS A 310 5.97 -22.77 -13.13
CA CYS A 310 7.22 -23.31 -13.71
C CYS A 310 8.45 -22.42 -13.45
N MET A 311 8.31 -21.34 -12.69
CA MET A 311 9.45 -20.51 -12.31
C MET A 311 10.24 -21.19 -11.19
N THR A 312 11.51 -21.51 -11.45
CA THR A 312 12.39 -22.17 -10.45
C THR A 312 12.46 -21.40 -9.12
N GLY A 313 12.42 -20.07 -9.17
CA GLY A 313 12.44 -19.21 -7.98
C GLY A 313 11.07 -18.96 -7.32
N ASP A 314 10.02 -19.71 -7.68
CA ASP A 314 8.70 -19.60 -7.04
C ASP A 314 8.70 -20.26 -5.66
N ILE A 315 9.56 -19.77 -4.78
CA ILE A 315 9.78 -20.25 -3.41
C ILE A 315 9.24 -19.21 -2.43
N ILE A 316 8.40 -19.64 -1.50
CA ILE A 316 7.80 -18.77 -0.49
C ILE A 316 8.71 -18.66 0.73
N GLY A 317 9.31 -19.77 1.14
CA GLY A 317 10.24 -19.82 2.28
C GLY A 317 10.30 -21.19 2.92
N GLU A 318 11.10 -21.29 3.98
CA GLU A 318 11.26 -22.50 4.77
C GLU A 318 10.58 -22.35 6.13
N TYR A 319 9.77 -23.35 6.52
CA TYR A 319 8.94 -23.33 7.72
C TYR A 319 8.94 -24.70 8.41
N SER A 320 8.70 -24.69 9.71
CA SER A 320 8.53 -25.93 10.46
C SER A 320 7.14 -26.06 11.07
N PHE A 321 6.64 -27.28 11.19
CA PHE A 321 5.31 -27.63 11.66
C PHE A 321 5.37 -28.69 12.76
N ALA A 322 4.43 -28.62 13.71
CA ALA A 322 4.33 -29.60 14.81
C ALA A 322 3.90 -30.99 14.31
N LYS A 323 3.18 -31.06 13.20
CA LYS A 323 2.74 -32.28 12.53
C LYS A 323 3.23 -32.29 11.09
N PRO A 324 3.43 -33.47 10.48
CA PRO A 324 3.75 -33.54 9.07
C PRO A 324 2.61 -32.97 8.23
N LEU A 325 2.97 -32.25 7.16
CA LEU A 325 1.98 -31.76 6.18
C LEU A 325 1.44 -32.92 5.33
N ALA A 326 0.18 -32.81 4.95
CA ALA A 326 -0.49 -33.68 4.01
C ALA A 326 -1.11 -32.87 2.85
N VAL A 327 -1.31 -33.52 1.71
CA VAL A 327 -2.05 -32.91 0.60
C VAL A 327 -3.49 -32.64 1.07
N GLY A 328 -3.92 -31.40 0.87
CA GLY A 328 -5.20 -30.87 1.35
C GLY A 328 -5.10 -30.04 2.63
N ASP A 329 -3.97 -30.06 3.32
CA ASP A 329 -3.75 -29.20 4.48
C ASP A 329 -3.78 -27.72 4.07
N ARG A 330 -4.35 -26.89 4.96
CA ARG A 330 -4.45 -25.45 4.74
C ARG A 330 -3.42 -24.71 5.55
N LEU A 331 -2.77 -23.78 4.88
CA LEU A 331 -1.84 -22.84 5.46
C LEU A 331 -2.44 -21.44 5.42
N ILE A 332 -2.41 -20.73 6.55
CA ILE A 332 -2.94 -19.38 6.68
C ILE A 332 -1.77 -18.43 6.86
N PHE A 333 -1.43 -17.73 5.80
CA PHE A 333 -0.42 -16.68 5.82
C PHE A 333 -1.03 -15.42 6.43
N ALA A 334 -0.42 -14.89 7.48
CA ALA A 334 -0.86 -13.68 8.17
C ALA A 334 -0.30 -12.42 7.50
N ASP A 335 -0.95 -11.29 7.77
CA ASP A 335 -0.55 -9.96 7.28
C ASP A 335 -0.41 -9.87 5.75
N MET A 336 -1.33 -10.50 5.01
CA MET A 336 -1.27 -10.63 3.56
C MET A 336 -2.20 -9.69 2.80
N MET A 337 -2.54 -8.53 3.38
CA MET A 337 -3.40 -7.56 2.68
C MET A 337 -2.60 -6.54 1.87
N GLN A 338 -1.50 -6.00 2.40
CA GLN A 338 -0.73 -4.97 1.73
C GLN A 338 0.11 -5.51 0.57
N TYR A 339 0.17 -4.76 -0.53
CA TYR A 339 0.99 -5.03 -1.72
C TYR A 339 0.90 -6.48 -2.25
N SER A 340 -0.21 -7.17 -1.98
CA SER A 340 -0.46 -8.55 -2.40
C SER A 340 -1.42 -8.60 -3.59
N PHE A 341 -2.74 -8.69 -3.38
CA PHE A 341 -3.69 -8.83 -4.49
C PHE A 341 -3.73 -7.64 -5.46
N VAL A 342 -3.32 -6.45 -5.07
CA VAL A 342 -3.15 -5.29 -5.97
C VAL A 342 -1.98 -5.45 -6.95
N LYS A 343 -1.07 -6.41 -6.71
CA LYS A 343 0.10 -6.72 -7.55
C LYS A 343 -0.01 -8.11 -8.22
N ASN A 344 -1.14 -8.77 -8.13
CA ASN A 344 -1.33 -10.14 -8.62
C ASN A 344 -1.08 -10.30 -10.12
N THR A 345 -0.54 -11.45 -10.47
CA THR A 345 -0.40 -11.91 -11.86
C THR A 345 -1.06 -13.26 -12.08
N THR A 346 -1.19 -13.65 -13.35
CA THR A 346 -1.72 -14.94 -13.77
C THR A 346 -0.68 -15.75 -14.55
N PHE A 347 0.59 -15.64 -14.18
CA PHE A 347 1.67 -16.38 -14.85
C PHE A 347 1.38 -17.88 -14.84
N ASN A 348 1.73 -18.57 -15.91
CA ASN A 348 1.40 -19.99 -16.16
C ASN A 348 -0.12 -20.34 -16.12
N GLY A 349 -0.99 -19.36 -16.29
CA GLY A 349 -2.44 -19.57 -16.13
C GLY A 349 -2.86 -19.85 -14.69
N THR A 350 -2.04 -19.49 -13.72
CA THR A 350 -2.38 -19.62 -12.30
C THR A 350 -3.57 -18.72 -11.97
N PRO A 351 -4.69 -19.26 -11.46
CA PRO A 351 -5.87 -18.47 -11.14
C PRO A 351 -5.58 -17.42 -10.06
N LEU A 352 -6.18 -16.25 -10.20
CA LEU A 352 -6.17 -15.27 -9.09
C LEU A 352 -6.91 -15.83 -7.87
N PRO A 353 -6.44 -15.56 -6.64
CA PRO A 353 -7.13 -15.94 -5.42
C PRO A 353 -8.52 -15.32 -5.32
N ASP A 354 -9.48 -16.02 -4.73
CA ASP A 354 -10.75 -15.41 -4.34
C ASP A 354 -10.50 -14.24 -3.38
N LEU A 355 -11.33 -13.21 -3.44
CA LEU A 355 -11.36 -12.13 -2.46
C LEU A 355 -12.54 -12.33 -1.54
N ALA A 356 -12.31 -12.33 -0.24
CA ALA A 356 -13.36 -12.58 0.75
C ALA A 356 -13.24 -11.63 1.95
N VAL A 357 -14.35 -11.51 2.67
CA VAL A 357 -14.49 -10.70 3.87
C VAL A 357 -14.97 -11.58 5.00
N LEU A 358 -14.26 -11.58 6.12
CA LEU A 358 -14.62 -12.21 7.38
C LEU A 358 -15.19 -11.15 8.32
N GLY A 359 -16.47 -11.24 8.62
CA GLY A 359 -17.17 -10.36 9.55
C GLY A 359 -16.82 -10.64 11.01
N GLU A 360 -17.03 -9.67 11.89
CA GLU A 360 -16.86 -9.83 13.34
C GLU A 360 -17.85 -10.85 13.95
N ASP A 361 -18.96 -11.07 13.29
CA ASP A 361 -19.97 -12.09 13.64
C ASP A 361 -19.62 -13.50 13.14
N GLY A 362 -18.43 -13.67 12.55
CA GLY A 362 -17.98 -14.92 11.93
C GLY A 362 -18.55 -15.17 10.53
N SER A 363 -19.32 -14.25 9.96
CA SER A 363 -19.81 -14.37 8.58
C SER A 363 -18.64 -14.36 7.59
N TYR A 364 -18.68 -15.22 6.59
CA TYR A 364 -17.70 -15.30 5.51
C TYR A 364 -18.39 -15.01 4.17
N ARG A 365 -17.93 -14.00 3.44
CA ARG A 365 -18.52 -13.60 2.18
C ARG A 365 -17.46 -13.41 1.10
N VAL A 366 -17.55 -14.17 0.02
CA VAL A 366 -16.74 -13.96 -1.19
C VAL A 366 -17.24 -12.71 -1.91
N VAL A 367 -16.32 -11.79 -2.18
CA VAL A 367 -16.60 -10.49 -2.84
C VAL A 367 -15.98 -10.38 -4.23
N GLY A 368 -15.01 -11.23 -4.53
CA GLY A 368 -14.42 -11.36 -5.86
C GLY A 368 -14.06 -12.82 -6.16
N ARG A 369 -14.40 -13.27 -7.33
CA ARG A 369 -14.05 -14.61 -7.83
C ARG A 369 -13.57 -14.50 -9.27
N PHE A 370 -12.42 -15.10 -9.54
CA PHE A 370 -11.75 -14.99 -10.83
C PHE A 370 -11.70 -16.37 -11.50
N GLY A 371 -12.03 -16.41 -12.77
CA GLY A 371 -12.08 -17.63 -13.58
C GLY A 371 -11.22 -17.52 -14.83
N TYR A 372 -11.38 -18.52 -15.71
CA TYR A 372 -10.66 -18.60 -16.99
C TYR A 372 -10.86 -17.35 -17.86
N GLU A 373 -12.04 -16.73 -17.82
CA GLU A 373 -12.35 -15.55 -18.65
C GLU A 373 -11.49 -14.34 -18.30
N GLU A 374 -11.11 -14.18 -17.02
CA GLU A 374 -10.17 -13.14 -16.61
C GLU A 374 -8.78 -13.35 -17.22
N PHE A 375 -8.29 -14.58 -17.18
CA PHE A 375 -7.03 -14.96 -17.81
C PHE A 375 -7.06 -14.74 -19.32
N ARG A 376 -8.11 -15.22 -20.00
CA ARG A 376 -8.28 -15.12 -21.45
C ARG A 376 -8.33 -13.66 -21.92
N ARG A 377 -9.08 -12.81 -21.20
CA ARG A 377 -9.23 -11.39 -21.52
C ARG A 377 -7.90 -10.64 -21.44
N ARG A 378 -7.08 -10.96 -20.46
CA ARG A 378 -5.73 -10.40 -20.34
C ARG A 378 -4.80 -10.80 -21.49
N LEU A 379 -5.05 -11.92 -22.14
CA LEU A 379 -4.30 -12.38 -23.32
C LEU A 379 -4.85 -11.85 -24.64
N GLY A 380 -5.79 -10.92 -24.62
CA GLY A 380 -6.28 -10.22 -25.82
C GLY A 380 -7.51 -10.83 -26.46
N GLN A 381 -8.21 -11.72 -25.78
CA GLN A 381 -9.52 -12.22 -26.24
C GLN A 381 -10.65 -11.62 -25.42
N ALA A 382 -11.45 -10.76 -26.04
CA ALA A 382 -12.67 -10.18 -25.49
C ALA A 382 -13.82 -11.20 -25.41
#